data_51b9026036fb0e5ba217c8ebedd7f8c8
#
_entry.id   51b9026036fb0e5ba217c8ebedd7f8c8
#
_cell.length_a   1.000
_cell.length_b   1.000
_cell.length_c   1.000
_cell.angle_alpha   90.00
_cell.angle_beta   90.00
_cell.angle_gamma   90.00
#
_symmetry.space_group_name_H-M   'P 1'
#
loop_
_entity.id
_entity.type
_entity.pdbx_description
1 polymer ?
#
loop_
_entity_poly.entity_id
_entity_poly.type
_entity_poly.pdbx_seq_one_letter_code
_entity_poly.pdbx_strand_id
1 'polypeptide(L)'
;MLLNLSGDSLHTGDATWRRRFFSWLPPSHHFLGLLALVLACAPLGAIAGRPPLVVPTQPGTVLERLPRGYAGLMPTTTVSPRVPSLLQIQALLATAARSGDARLAARADALLSRLPPPDSNAVLRAKAFAAQHRHDFTAALRLLDTALAKDPDDNDGRLARAQIQLVQGRLDLARKDCGALTLGMQIDAGALCLIALTMRRGDEAQAARLVDRLIAQAGADPDLMRYLLATRGEIAARAGDTDADQWFQRSLASAPDDVRTLAAYARYLRARGRNREVLGMLASPPDTDGLQLQRALAAHAAGSADAQQLVASQGRRYALAHAVGTQPEMRDEAEYLLTLRGDATAALELALRNFRQQRDVEDVDILQRAALAAKRPDALAGLQEWARSQHLDLSKSGVARK
;
A
#
# COMPACT_ATOMS: atom_id res chain seq x y z
N MET A 1 -3.92 -1.45 -2.80
CA MET A 1 -2.74 -0.87 -3.45
C MET A 1 -3.10 -0.36 -4.82
N LEU A 2 -2.93 0.91 -5.04
CA LEU A 2 -3.37 1.60 -6.25
C LEU A 2 -2.22 1.80 -7.22
N LEU A 3 -2.50 1.45 -8.45
CA LEU A 3 -1.73 1.91 -9.60
C LEU A 3 -2.05 3.39 -9.81
N ASN A 4 -1.03 4.22 -9.88
CA ASN A 4 -1.19 5.65 -10.08
C ASN A 4 -1.40 5.92 -11.57
N LEU A 5 -2.56 6.45 -11.92
CA LEU A 5 -2.94 6.75 -13.29
C LEU A 5 -3.03 8.26 -13.46
N SER A 6 -2.08 8.86 -14.14
CA SER A 6 -2.16 10.26 -14.53
C SER A 6 -1.49 10.48 -15.90
N GLY A 7 -2.26 10.88 -16.88
CA GLY A 7 -1.78 11.32 -18.16
C GLY A 7 -2.93 11.59 -19.12
N ASP A 8 -3.04 12.84 -19.58
CA ASP A 8 -4.00 13.23 -20.60
C ASP A 8 -3.75 12.43 -21.89
N SER A 9 -4.73 11.60 -22.27
CA SER A 9 -4.73 10.91 -23.55
C SER A 9 -5.22 11.86 -24.64
N LEU A 10 -4.28 12.41 -25.42
CA LEU A 10 -4.61 12.91 -26.76
C LEU A 10 -4.76 11.71 -27.70
N HIS A 11 -5.83 11.73 -28.45
CA HIS A 11 -6.20 10.74 -29.48
C HIS A 11 -5.05 10.43 -30.44
N THR A 12 -4.40 9.29 -30.25
CA THR A 12 -3.75 8.52 -31.34
C THR A 12 -3.53 7.11 -30.81
N GLY A 13 -4.06 6.11 -31.54
CA GLY A 13 -3.93 4.69 -31.21
C GLY A 13 -2.48 4.22 -31.41
N ASP A 14 -1.63 4.44 -30.42
CA ASP A 14 -0.26 3.98 -30.47
C ASP A 14 0.20 3.51 -29.07
N ALA A 15 1.14 2.58 -29.03
CA ALA A 15 1.68 1.87 -27.86
C ALA A 15 2.30 2.77 -26.76
N THR A 16 2.01 4.05 -26.76
CA THR A 16 2.58 5.09 -25.86
C THR A 16 2.00 5.06 -24.44
N TRP A 17 0.83 4.44 -24.20
CA TRP A 17 0.26 4.35 -22.86
C TRP A 17 1.10 3.44 -21.93
N ARG A 18 1.76 2.40 -22.47
CA ARG A 18 2.70 1.56 -21.70
C ARG A 18 3.79 2.38 -21.03
N ARG A 19 4.31 3.40 -21.71
CA ARG A 19 5.31 4.32 -21.16
C ARG A 19 4.72 5.26 -20.11
N ARG A 20 3.44 5.62 -20.21
CA ARG A 20 2.78 6.56 -19.30
C ARG A 20 2.32 5.94 -18.00
N PHE A 21 2.13 4.61 -17.98
CA PHE A 21 1.71 3.88 -16.79
C PHE A 21 2.78 3.87 -15.69
N PHE A 22 4.06 4.01 -16.10
CA PHE A 22 5.23 3.89 -15.20
C PHE A 22 6.25 5.03 -15.36
N SER A 23 6.09 5.96 -16.30
CA SER A 23 7.10 6.95 -16.71
C SER A 23 7.26 8.14 -15.77
N TRP A 24 7.16 7.95 -14.47
CA TRP A 24 7.34 9.03 -13.49
C TRP A 24 8.62 8.89 -12.66
N LEU A 25 9.70 8.43 -13.30
CA LEU A 25 11.05 8.54 -12.77
C LEU A 25 11.86 9.49 -13.66
N PRO A 26 12.56 10.48 -13.09
CA PRO A 26 13.49 11.28 -13.87
C PRO A 26 14.67 10.42 -14.35
N PRO A 27 15.20 10.64 -15.56
CA PRO A 27 16.36 9.91 -16.05
C PRO A 27 17.57 10.24 -15.19
N SER A 28 18.24 9.20 -14.70
CA SER A 28 19.52 9.28 -14.04
C SER A 28 20.58 9.68 -15.08
N HIS A 29 21.04 10.93 -15.06
CA HIS A 29 22.20 11.35 -15.81
C HIS A 29 23.46 10.81 -15.15
N HIS A 30 24.19 9.99 -15.87
CA HIS A 30 25.57 9.61 -15.59
C HIS A 30 26.46 10.86 -15.53
N PHE A 31 27.15 11.06 -14.42
CA PHE A 31 28.36 11.87 -14.38
C PHE A 31 29.52 10.99 -13.93
N LEU A 32 30.38 10.65 -14.91
CA LEU A 32 31.74 10.18 -14.71
C LEU A 32 32.62 11.41 -14.45
N GLY A 33 33.39 11.39 -13.37
CA GLY A 33 34.38 12.45 -13.13
C GLY A 33 35.22 12.20 -11.90
N LEU A 34 36.29 11.47 -12.08
CA LEU A 34 37.68 11.57 -11.49
C LEU A 34 37.88 12.05 -10.04
N LEU A 35 38.42 11.11 -9.28
CA LEU A 35 39.64 11.15 -8.43
C LEU A 35 39.98 12.42 -7.65
N ALA A 36 39.96 12.32 -6.31
CA ALA A 36 41.06 12.77 -5.47
C ALA A 36 41.03 12.06 -4.10
N LEU A 37 42.10 11.36 -3.83
CA LEU A 37 42.43 10.69 -2.58
C LEU A 37 42.82 11.75 -1.53
N VAL A 38 42.08 11.86 -0.43
CA VAL A 38 42.58 12.48 0.81
C VAL A 38 42.21 11.58 1.97
N LEU A 39 43.20 10.85 2.47
CA LEU A 39 43.13 10.24 3.81
C LEU A 39 43.12 11.37 4.83
N ALA A 40 42.02 11.51 5.58
CA ALA A 40 42.01 12.22 6.84
C ALA A 40 41.32 11.30 7.87
N CYS A 41 42.09 10.90 8.86
CA CYS A 41 41.62 10.22 10.07
C CYS A 41 40.57 11.11 10.75
N ALA A 42 39.31 10.66 10.72
CA ALA A 42 38.28 11.19 11.61
C ALA A 42 37.93 10.11 12.64
N PRO A 43 37.73 10.48 13.92
CA PRO A 43 37.48 9.53 15.00
C PRO A 43 36.13 8.83 14.75
N LEU A 44 36.09 7.55 15.08
CA LEU A 44 34.87 6.75 15.17
C LEU A 44 33.90 7.44 16.14
N GLY A 45 33.09 8.37 15.62
CA GLY A 45 31.94 8.90 16.30
C GLY A 45 30.93 7.79 16.50
N ALA A 46 30.61 7.50 17.75
CA ALA A 46 29.55 6.61 18.15
C ALA A 46 28.30 6.92 17.30
N ILE A 47 27.74 5.91 16.67
CA ILE A 47 26.40 5.98 16.08
C ILE A 47 25.45 6.22 17.26
N ALA A 48 25.17 7.49 17.54
CA ALA A 48 24.13 7.85 18.48
C ALA A 48 22.82 7.30 17.94
N GLY A 49 22.33 6.25 18.56
CA GLY A 49 21.01 5.72 18.26
C GLY A 49 20.00 6.87 18.29
N ARG A 50 19.09 6.91 17.34
CA ARG A 50 17.99 7.90 17.33
C ARG A 50 17.36 7.91 18.72
N PRO A 51 17.21 9.09 19.35
CA PRO A 51 16.58 9.18 20.65
C PRO A 51 15.18 8.54 20.58
N PRO A 52 14.75 7.86 21.65
CA PRO A 52 13.43 7.24 21.67
C PRO A 52 12.37 8.31 21.39
N LEU A 53 11.38 7.95 20.56
CA LEU A 53 10.26 8.82 20.25
C LEU A 53 9.52 9.14 21.57
N VAL A 54 9.57 10.40 21.98
CA VAL A 54 8.86 10.85 23.19
C VAL A 54 7.46 11.28 22.76
N VAL A 55 6.47 10.50 23.17
CA VAL A 55 5.06 10.88 22.97
C VAL A 55 4.67 11.83 24.09
N PRO A 56 4.24 13.08 23.79
CA PRO A 56 3.81 14.02 24.83
C PRO A 56 2.56 13.49 25.53
N THR A 57 2.60 13.42 26.84
CA THR A 57 1.49 12.96 27.68
C THR A 57 0.59 14.10 28.14
N GLN A 58 1.01 15.36 27.94
CA GLN A 58 0.24 16.54 28.36
C GLN A 58 0.09 17.54 27.21
N PRO A 59 -1.10 18.15 27.05
CA PRO A 59 -1.29 19.27 26.14
C PRO A 59 -0.33 20.42 26.50
N GLY A 60 0.35 20.98 25.51
CA GLY A 60 1.29 22.07 25.71
C GLY A 60 2.74 21.67 26.01
N THR A 61 3.07 20.37 25.99
CA THR A 61 4.45 19.92 26.09
C THR A 61 5.29 20.50 24.95
N VAL A 62 6.35 21.26 25.31
CA VAL A 62 7.29 21.81 24.32
C VAL A 62 8.18 20.67 23.83
N LEU A 63 8.00 20.25 22.57
CA LEU A 63 8.80 19.19 21.96
C LEU A 63 10.17 19.67 21.50
N GLU A 64 10.23 20.89 21.00
CA GLU A 64 11.47 21.52 20.53
C GLU A 64 11.37 23.04 20.66
N ARG A 65 12.49 23.68 21.01
CA ARG A 65 12.62 25.13 20.94
C ARG A 65 13.50 25.49 19.77
N LEU A 66 12.91 26.14 18.79
CA LEU A 66 13.64 26.60 17.62
C LEU A 66 14.64 27.72 18.05
N PRO A 67 15.82 27.80 17.40
CA PRO A 67 16.80 28.87 17.66
C PRO A 67 16.17 30.25 17.48
N ARG A 68 16.67 31.23 18.26
CA ARG A 68 16.27 32.64 18.10
C ARG A 68 16.53 33.07 16.66
N GLY A 69 15.55 33.69 16.04
CA GLY A 69 15.62 34.12 14.64
C GLY A 69 15.11 33.08 13.62
N TYR A 70 14.75 31.87 14.04
CA TYR A 70 14.18 30.85 13.12
C TYR A 70 12.94 31.36 12.38
N ALA A 71 12.11 32.16 13.04
CA ALA A 71 10.95 32.80 12.40
C ALA A 71 11.34 33.78 11.27
N GLY A 72 12.54 34.37 11.34
CA GLY A 72 13.09 35.25 10.30
C GLY A 72 13.62 34.49 9.08
N LEU A 73 13.82 33.16 9.19
CA LEU A 73 14.17 32.28 8.07
C LEU A 73 12.94 31.75 7.34
N MET A 74 11.74 31.92 7.92
CA MET A 74 10.51 31.70 7.19
C MET A 74 10.41 32.79 6.11
N PRO A 75 10.23 32.42 4.82
CA PRO A 75 10.07 33.44 3.78
C PRO A 75 8.87 34.32 4.15
N THR A 76 9.12 35.55 4.55
CA THR A 76 8.10 36.60 4.76
C THR A 76 7.54 37.12 3.43
N THR A 77 7.94 36.51 2.33
CA THR A 77 7.28 36.77 1.08
C THR A 77 5.82 36.33 1.24
N THR A 78 4.91 37.29 1.22
CA THR A 78 3.55 37.14 0.77
C THR A 78 3.63 36.61 -0.68
N VAL A 79 4.07 35.36 -0.82
CA VAL A 79 3.89 34.63 -2.05
C VAL A 79 2.39 34.53 -2.17
N SER A 80 1.82 35.35 -3.07
CA SER A 80 0.46 35.18 -3.52
C SER A 80 0.24 33.68 -3.62
N PRO A 81 -0.76 33.09 -2.96
CA PRO A 81 -0.87 31.67 -2.84
C PRO A 81 -0.94 31.07 -4.25
N ARG A 82 0.23 30.66 -4.75
CA ARG A 82 0.32 30.04 -6.08
C ARG A 82 -0.66 28.90 -6.11
N VAL A 83 -1.61 28.94 -7.03
CA VAL A 83 -2.52 27.81 -7.24
C VAL A 83 -1.64 26.59 -7.47
N PRO A 84 -1.77 25.53 -6.66
CA PRO A 84 -0.93 24.36 -6.80
C PRO A 84 -1.17 23.72 -8.18
N SER A 85 -0.12 23.24 -8.83
CA SER A 85 -0.31 22.52 -10.08
C SER A 85 -0.83 21.11 -9.79
N LEU A 86 -1.79 20.64 -10.58
CA LEU A 86 -2.31 19.29 -10.46
C LEU A 86 -1.19 18.25 -10.59
N LEU A 87 -0.20 18.50 -11.44
CA LEU A 87 0.98 17.65 -11.63
C LEU A 87 1.78 17.46 -10.33
N GLN A 88 2.01 18.52 -9.56
CA GLN A 88 2.68 18.43 -8.25
C GLN A 88 1.86 17.62 -7.26
N ILE A 89 0.55 17.78 -7.25
CA ILE A 89 -0.35 17.04 -6.39
C ILE A 89 -0.32 15.54 -6.73
N GLN A 90 -0.39 15.22 -8.01
CA GLN A 90 -0.29 13.85 -8.50
C GLN A 90 1.06 13.20 -8.15
N ALA A 91 2.17 13.95 -8.23
CA ALA A 91 3.48 13.47 -7.81
C ALA A 91 3.53 13.13 -6.30
N LEU A 92 2.90 13.95 -5.45
CA LEU A 92 2.78 13.67 -4.02
C LEU A 92 1.96 12.40 -3.77
N LEU A 93 0.82 12.24 -4.44
CA LEU A 93 -0.02 11.06 -4.32
C LEU A 93 0.71 9.80 -4.80
N ALA A 94 1.44 9.89 -5.91
CA ALA A 94 2.28 8.80 -6.42
C ALA A 94 3.35 8.39 -5.41
N THR A 95 4.00 9.37 -4.79
CA THR A 95 5.02 9.10 -3.77
C THR A 95 4.40 8.50 -2.52
N ALA A 96 3.24 9.00 -2.06
CA ALA A 96 2.49 8.43 -0.96
C ALA A 96 2.17 6.94 -1.20
N ALA A 97 1.70 6.61 -2.42
CA ALA A 97 1.38 5.23 -2.78
C ALA A 97 2.61 4.30 -2.75
N ARG A 98 3.78 4.78 -3.21
CA ARG A 98 5.01 3.97 -3.21
C ARG A 98 5.65 3.83 -1.83
N SER A 99 5.66 4.92 -1.06
CA SER A 99 6.32 4.95 0.24
C SER A 99 5.43 4.49 1.41
N GLY A 100 4.10 4.45 1.22
CA GLY A 100 3.15 4.24 2.31
C GLY A 100 3.06 5.41 3.30
N ASP A 101 3.60 6.59 2.95
CA ASP A 101 3.59 7.76 3.83
C ASP A 101 2.26 8.53 3.73
N ALA A 102 1.38 8.33 4.70
CA ALA A 102 0.08 8.99 4.78
C ALA A 102 0.17 10.53 4.86
N ARG A 103 1.30 11.09 5.34
CA ARG A 103 1.49 12.56 5.42
C ARG A 103 1.54 13.19 4.03
N LEU A 104 2.10 12.50 3.05
CA LEU A 104 2.14 12.97 1.66
C LEU A 104 0.74 13.00 1.05
N ALA A 105 -0.09 11.98 1.34
CA ALA A 105 -1.49 11.95 0.91
C ALA A 105 -2.30 13.08 1.54
N ALA A 106 -2.13 13.32 2.85
CA ALA A 106 -2.78 14.44 3.56
C ALA A 106 -2.36 15.80 2.99
N ARG A 107 -1.06 15.98 2.67
CA ARG A 107 -0.56 17.19 2.02
C ARG A 107 -1.17 17.39 0.62
N ALA A 108 -1.27 16.33 -0.16
CA ALA A 108 -1.91 16.38 -1.47
C ALA A 108 -3.39 16.77 -1.36
N ASP A 109 -4.12 16.23 -0.38
CA ASP A 109 -5.51 16.56 -0.13
C ASP A 109 -5.71 18.05 0.23
N ALA A 110 -4.84 18.59 1.09
CA ALA A 110 -4.83 20.01 1.42
C ALA A 110 -4.53 20.92 0.20
N LEU A 111 -3.73 20.44 -0.76
CA LEU A 111 -3.47 21.17 -2.01
C LEU A 111 -4.65 21.04 -2.99
N LEU A 112 -5.30 19.88 -3.05
CA LEU A 112 -6.49 19.66 -3.88
C LEU A 112 -7.65 20.59 -3.50
N SER A 113 -7.82 20.88 -2.21
CA SER A 113 -8.86 21.81 -1.74
C SER A 113 -8.65 23.27 -2.20
N ARG A 114 -7.45 23.63 -2.67
CA ARG A 114 -7.10 24.97 -3.17
C ARG A 114 -7.25 25.13 -4.67
N LEU A 115 -7.56 24.05 -5.38
CA LEU A 115 -7.80 24.13 -6.82
C LEU A 115 -9.14 24.83 -7.11
N PRO A 116 -9.20 25.71 -8.12
CA PRO A 116 -10.43 26.39 -8.47
C PRO A 116 -11.45 25.43 -9.13
N PRO A 117 -12.75 25.60 -8.86
CA PRO A 117 -13.81 24.90 -9.58
C PRO A 117 -13.91 25.40 -11.04
N PRO A 118 -14.52 24.62 -11.97
CA PRO A 118 -15.05 23.26 -11.75
C PRO A 118 -13.95 22.19 -11.80
N ASP A 119 -14.16 21.10 -11.05
CA ASP A 119 -13.23 19.98 -11.06
C ASP A 119 -13.21 19.30 -12.43
N SER A 120 -12.02 19.17 -13.02
CA SER A 120 -11.80 18.28 -14.17
C SER A 120 -11.81 16.79 -13.73
N ASN A 121 -11.94 15.85 -14.69
CA ASN A 121 -11.86 14.44 -14.36
C ASN A 121 -10.55 14.07 -13.67
N ALA A 122 -9.44 14.64 -14.08
CA ALA A 122 -8.14 14.43 -13.43
C ALA A 122 -8.13 14.93 -11.97
N VAL A 123 -8.80 16.06 -11.66
CA VAL A 123 -8.97 16.54 -10.27
C VAL A 123 -9.88 15.63 -9.48
N LEU A 124 -11.00 15.17 -10.06
CA LEU A 124 -11.91 14.24 -9.41
C LEU A 124 -11.20 12.91 -9.07
N ARG A 125 -10.40 12.36 -9.99
CA ARG A 125 -9.57 11.17 -9.72
C ARG A 125 -8.55 11.41 -8.61
N ALA A 126 -7.84 12.54 -8.62
CA ALA A 126 -6.88 12.88 -7.56
C ALA A 126 -7.56 13.02 -6.18
N LYS A 127 -8.73 13.66 -6.11
CA LYS A 127 -9.55 13.74 -4.90
C LYS A 127 -10.03 12.35 -4.44
N ALA A 128 -10.45 11.48 -5.37
CA ALA A 128 -10.85 10.11 -5.07
C ALA A 128 -9.69 9.30 -4.50
N PHE A 129 -8.49 9.45 -5.06
CA PHE A 129 -7.29 8.81 -4.57
C PHE A 129 -6.92 9.28 -3.15
N ALA A 130 -6.99 10.59 -2.88
CA ALA A 130 -6.77 11.12 -1.53
C ALA A 130 -7.83 10.61 -0.52
N ALA A 131 -9.10 10.53 -0.92
CA ALA A 131 -10.18 9.98 -0.10
C ALA A 131 -9.95 8.50 0.22
N GLN A 132 -9.50 7.71 -0.76
CA GLN A 132 -9.16 6.31 -0.57
C GLN A 132 -8.00 6.12 0.42
N HIS A 133 -6.97 6.98 0.39
CA HIS A 133 -5.88 6.94 1.37
C HIS A 133 -6.35 7.20 2.81
N ARG A 134 -7.49 7.88 2.98
CA ARG A 134 -8.15 8.05 4.29
C ARG A 134 -9.18 6.96 4.59
N HIS A 135 -9.25 5.92 3.74
CA HIS A 135 -10.27 4.88 3.79
C HIS A 135 -11.72 5.40 3.66
N ASP A 136 -11.91 6.63 3.14
CA ASP A 136 -13.23 7.15 2.78
C ASP A 136 -13.63 6.67 1.38
N PHE A 137 -13.86 5.36 1.28
CA PHE A 137 -14.23 4.72 0.02
C PHE A 137 -15.56 5.23 -0.54
N THR A 138 -16.45 5.68 0.33
CA THR A 138 -17.76 6.24 -0.09
C THR A 138 -17.56 7.55 -0.83
N ALA A 139 -16.74 8.46 -0.30
CA ALA A 139 -16.42 9.71 -1.00
C ALA A 139 -15.65 9.45 -2.29
N ALA A 140 -14.67 8.52 -2.25
CA ALA A 140 -13.87 8.16 -3.41
C ALA A 140 -14.76 7.63 -4.56
N LEU A 141 -15.68 6.71 -4.28
CA LEU A 141 -16.60 6.18 -5.29
C LEU A 141 -17.50 7.26 -5.87
N ARG A 142 -18.06 8.16 -5.05
CA ARG A 142 -18.89 9.27 -5.55
C ARG A 142 -18.13 10.19 -6.51
N LEU A 143 -16.85 10.48 -6.22
CA LEU A 143 -16.00 11.31 -7.07
C LEU A 143 -15.72 10.60 -8.41
N LEU A 144 -15.46 9.30 -8.39
CA LEU A 144 -15.25 8.50 -9.59
C LEU A 144 -16.53 8.32 -10.42
N ASP A 145 -17.66 8.13 -9.76
CA ASP A 145 -18.96 8.08 -10.45
C ASP A 145 -19.26 9.43 -11.14
N THR A 146 -18.92 10.55 -10.50
CA THR A 146 -19.04 11.89 -11.10
C THR A 146 -18.11 12.03 -12.31
N ALA A 147 -16.87 11.56 -12.22
CA ALA A 147 -15.92 11.59 -13.35
C ALA A 147 -16.41 10.77 -14.53
N LEU A 148 -16.89 9.54 -14.27
CA LEU A 148 -17.41 8.63 -15.29
C LEU A 148 -18.75 9.06 -15.89
N ALA A 149 -19.56 9.83 -15.15
CA ALA A 149 -20.78 10.44 -15.70
C ALA A 149 -20.46 11.60 -16.66
N LYS A 150 -19.35 12.34 -16.44
CA LYS A 150 -18.87 13.39 -17.35
C LYS A 150 -18.18 12.80 -18.58
N ASP A 151 -17.42 11.73 -18.40
CA ASP A 151 -16.66 11.05 -19.44
C ASP A 151 -16.73 9.54 -19.22
N PRO A 152 -17.65 8.85 -19.92
CA PRO A 152 -17.79 7.39 -19.83
C PRO A 152 -16.53 6.62 -20.29
N ASP A 153 -15.66 7.26 -21.07
CA ASP A 153 -14.40 6.69 -21.57
C ASP A 153 -13.18 7.00 -20.68
N ASP A 154 -13.40 7.61 -19.50
CA ASP A 154 -12.35 7.79 -18.48
C ASP A 154 -11.91 6.43 -17.92
N ASN A 155 -11.03 5.76 -18.66
CA ASN A 155 -10.50 4.44 -18.28
C ASN A 155 -9.70 4.46 -16.98
N ASP A 156 -9.02 5.55 -16.68
CA ASP A 156 -8.29 5.74 -15.41
C ASP A 156 -9.27 5.81 -14.24
N GLY A 157 -10.34 6.56 -14.39
CA GLY A 157 -11.42 6.64 -13.40
C GLY A 157 -12.11 5.29 -13.21
N ARG A 158 -12.33 4.55 -14.29
CA ARG A 158 -12.92 3.22 -14.27
C ARG A 158 -12.03 2.20 -13.55
N LEU A 159 -10.72 2.21 -13.83
CA LEU A 159 -9.77 1.33 -13.14
C LEU A 159 -9.69 1.66 -11.65
N ALA A 160 -9.61 2.95 -11.30
CA ALA A 160 -9.61 3.38 -9.89
C ALA A 160 -10.88 2.93 -9.17
N ARG A 161 -12.06 3.04 -9.80
CA ARG A 161 -13.33 2.57 -9.24
C ARG A 161 -13.34 1.05 -9.05
N ALA A 162 -12.88 0.30 -10.05
CA ALA A 162 -12.75 -1.15 -9.95
C ALA A 162 -11.86 -1.58 -8.78
N GLN A 163 -10.74 -0.90 -8.56
CA GLN A 163 -9.83 -1.19 -7.45
C GLN A 163 -10.47 -0.95 -6.08
N ILE A 164 -11.23 0.15 -5.92
CA ILE A 164 -11.96 0.40 -4.67
C ILE A 164 -13.05 -0.66 -4.45
N GLN A 165 -13.77 -1.04 -5.50
CA GLN A 165 -14.76 -2.11 -5.43
C GLN A 165 -14.14 -3.45 -5.03
N LEU A 166 -12.94 -3.77 -5.56
CA LEU A 166 -12.17 -4.96 -5.17
C LEU A 166 -11.81 -4.92 -3.69
N VAL A 167 -11.26 -3.80 -3.19
CA VAL A 167 -10.91 -3.64 -1.77
C VAL A 167 -12.14 -3.78 -0.88
N GLN A 168 -13.29 -3.25 -1.30
CA GLN A 168 -14.55 -3.37 -0.57
C GLN A 168 -15.22 -4.75 -0.72
N GLY A 169 -14.64 -5.67 -1.51
CA GLY A 169 -15.22 -6.98 -1.76
C GLY A 169 -16.50 -6.95 -2.59
N ARG A 170 -16.72 -5.92 -3.39
CA ARG A 170 -17.84 -5.78 -4.34
C ARG A 170 -17.45 -6.38 -5.69
N LEU A 171 -17.20 -7.69 -5.71
CA LEU A 171 -16.51 -8.36 -6.81
C LEU A 171 -17.30 -8.32 -8.15
N ASP A 172 -18.62 -8.35 -8.09
CA ASP A 172 -19.43 -8.27 -9.32
C ASP A 172 -19.43 -6.87 -9.95
N LEU A 173 -19.36 -5.81 -9.14
CA LEU A 173 -19.19 -4.45 -9.64
C LEU A 173 -17.80 -4.26 -10.23
N ALA A 174 -16.78 -4.73 -9.53
CA ALA A 174 -15.40 -4.71 -10.04
C ALA A 174 -15.30 -5.45 -11.39
N ARG A 175 -15.94 -6.62 -11.51
CA ARG A 175 -15.96 -7.40 -12.77
C ARG A 175 -16.52 -6.61 -13.94
N LYS A 176 -17.57 -5.81 -13.72
CA LYS A 176 -18.15 -4.97 -14.79
C LYS A 176 -17.16 -3.93 -15.27
N ASP A 177 -16.47 -3.24 -14.35
CA ASP A 177 -15.48 -2.23 -14.70
C ASP A 177 -14.22 -2.85 -15.33
N CYS A 178 -13.71 -3.98 -14.82
CA CYS A 178 -12.59 -4.71 -15.42
C CYS A 178 -12.92 -5.18 -16.85
N GLY A 179 -14.14 -5.69 -17.05
CA GLY A 179 -14.62 -6.12 -18.37
C GLY A 179 -14.70 -4.97 -19.36
N ALA A 180 -15.24 -3.83 -18.93
CA ALA A 180 -15.30 -2.63 -19.77
C ALA A 180 -13.92 -2.12 -20.19
N LEU A 181 -12.93 -2.16 -19.30
CA LEU A 181 -11.53 -1.82 -19.63
C LEU A 181 -10.95 -2.74 -20.71
N THR A 182 -11.22 -4.05 -20.61
CA THR A 182 -10.74 -5.03 -21.60
C THR A 182 -11.36 -4.80 -22.97
N LEU A 183 -12.67 -4.50 -23.01
CA LEU A 183 -13.40 -4.25 -24.27
C LEU A 183 -13.04 -2.88 -24.86
N GLY A 184 -12.70 -1.90 -24.03
CA GLY A 184 -12.32 -0.55 -24.43
C GLY A 184 -10.87 -0.39 -24.92
N MET A 185 -10.22 -1.48 -25.39
CA MET A 185 -8.84 -1.48 -25.89
C MET A 185 -7.76 -1.16 -24.82
N GLN A 186 -8.11 -1.13 -23.54
CA GLN A 186 -7.18 -1.01 -22.41
C GLN A 186 -6.80 -2.41 -21.88
N ILE A 187 -6.30 -3.25 -22.77
CA ILE A 187 -6.13 -4.69 -22.54
C ILE A 187 -5.29 -4.99 -21.31
N ASP A 188 -4.17 -4.27 -21.13
CA ASP A 188 -3.27 -4.54 -19.99
C ASP A 188 -3.88 -4.07 -18.66
N ALA A 189 -4.55 -2.90 -18.64
CA ALA A 189 -5.25 -2.41 -17.46
C ALA A 189 -6.43 -3.34 -17.08
N GLY A 190 -7.19 -3.78 -18.09
CA GLY A 190 -8.24 -4.77 -17.92
C GLY A 190 -7.71 -6.11 -17.42
N ALA A 191 -6.59 -6.59 -17.96
CA ALA A 191 -5.95 -7.83 -17.53
C ALA A 191 -5.44 -7.75 -16.09
N LEU A 192 -4.78 -6.67 -15.69
CA LEU A 192 -4.35 -6.44 -14.29
C LEU A 192 -5.55 -6.40 -13.33
N CYS A 193 -6.64 -5.76 -13.74
CA CYS A 193 -7.88 -5.73 -13.00
C CYS A 193 -8.48 -7.14 -12.83
N LEU A 194 -8.52 -7.94 -13.90
CA LEU A 194 -9.01 -9.32 -13.89
C LEU A 194 -8.12 -10.24 -13.05
N ILE A 195 -6.79 -10.06 -13.05
CA ILE A 195 -5.87 -10.79 -12.17
C ILE A 195 -6.24 -10.53 -10.72
N ALA A 196 -6.39 -9.27 -10.33
CA ALA A 196 -6.75 -8.90 -8.97
C ALA A 196 -8.12 -9.46 -8.56
N LEU A 197 -9.10 -9.48 -9.45
CA LEU A 197 -10.41 -10.10 -9.23
C LEU A 197 -10.30 -11.62 -9.07
N THR A 198 -9.53 -12.28 -9.93
CA THR A 198 -9.36 -13.74 -9.95
C THR A 198 -8.68 -14.21 -8.66
N MET A 199 -7.66 -13.49 -8.20
CA MET A 199 -7.00 -13.74 -6.92
C MET A 199 -7.98 -13.66 -5.74
N ARG A 200 -8.90 -12.68 -5.74
CA ARG A 200 -9.91 -12.54 -4.68
C ARG A 200 -10.98 -13.62 -4.71
N ARG A 201 -11.17 -14.26 -5.86
CA ARG A 201 -12.06 -15.42 -6.01
C ARG A 201 -11.40 -16.75 -5.66
N GLY A 202 -10.10 -16.75 -5.35
CA GLY A 202 -9.35 -17.96 -4.97
C GLY A 202 -9.06 -18.86 -6.17
N ASP A 203 -8.94 -18.30 -7.38
CA ASP A 203 -8.51 -19.04 -8.57
C ASP A 203 -7.06 -18.65 -8.93
N GLU A 204 -6.14 -19.11 -8.08
CA GLU A 204 -4.71 -18.84 -8.22
C GLU A 204 -4.16 -19.38 -9.55
N ALA A 205 -4.67 -20.51 -10.02
CA ALA A 205 -4.23 -21.12 -11.29
C ALA A 205 -4.59 -20.23 -12.49
N GLN A 206 -5.77 -19.66 -12.53
CA GLN A 206 -6.16 -18.73 -13.58
C GLN A 206 -5.39 -17.41 -13.45
N ALA A 207 -5.23 -16.88 -12.23
CA ALA A 207 -4.46 -15.66 -11.99
C ALA A 207 -3.00 -15.82 -12.47
N ALA A 208 -2.35 -16.97 -12.18
CA ALA A 208 -1.01 -17.28 -12.65
C ALA A 208 -0.91 -17.25 -14.19
N ARG A 209 -1.82 -17.93 -14.88
CA ARG A 209 -1.84 -17.93 -16.35
C ARG A 209 -1.99 -16.53 -16.95
N LEU A 210 -2.79 -15.66 -16.30
CA LEU A 210 -2.96 -14.27 -16.75
C LEU A 210 -1.68 -13.47 -16.55
N VAL A 211 -1.06 -13.58 -15.37
CA VAL A 211 0.21 -12.87 -15.06
C VAL A 211 1.34 -13.35 -15.96
N ASP A 212 1.49 -14.67 -16.15
CA ASP A 212 2.55 -15.25 -16.99
C ASP A 212 2.47 -14.74 -18.43
N ARG A 213 1.25 -14.60 -18.98
CA ARG A 213 1.04 -13.99 -20.31
C ARG A 213 1.46 -12.52 -20.34
N LEU A 214 1.12 -11.74 -19.29
CA LEU A 214 1.53 -10.34 -19.22
C LEU A 214 3.05 -10.20 -19.04
N ILE A 215 3.70 -11.07 -18.28
CA ILE A 215 5.17 -11.10 -18.15
C ILE A 215 5.81 -11.34 -19.53
N ALA A 216 5.28 -12.28 -20.31
CA ALA A 216 5.79 -12.56 -21.64
C ALA A 216 5.60 -11.38 -22.63
N GLN A 217 4.65 -10.50 -22.38
CA GLN A 217 4.30 -9.35 -23.22
C GLN A 217 4.81 -8.01 -22.71
N ALA A 218 5.26 -7.92 -21.43
CA ALA A 218 5.57 -6.67 -20.75
C ALA A 218 6.74 -5.87 -21.40
N GLY A 219 7.50 -6.49 -22.28
CA GLY A 219 8.60 -5.81 -22.99
C GLY A 219 9.66 -5.27 -22.03
N ALA A 220 10.13 -4.05 -22.30
CA ALA A 220 11.21 -3.40 -21.56
C ALA A 220 10.71 -2.43 -20.45
N ASP A 221 9.44 -2.48 -20.04
CA ASP A 221 8.94 -1.65 -18.94
C ASP A 221 9.34 -2.28 -17.59
N PRO A 222 10.35 -1.71 -16.88
CA PRO A 222 10.87 -2.31 -15.66
C PRO A 222 9.88 -2.22 -14.49
N ASP A 223 9.04 -1.19 -14.44
CA ASP A 223 8.09 -0.99 -13.35
C ASP A 223 6.89 -1.93 -13.48
N LEU A 224 6.39 -2.13 -14.70
CA LEU A 224 5.37 -3.13 -14.98
C LEU A 224 5.90 -4.53 -14.69
N MET A 225 7.10 -4.85 -15.18
CA MET A 225 7.72 -6.15 -14.95
C MET A 225 7.88 -6.44 -13.46
N ARG A 226 8.41 -5.50 -12.68
CA ARG A 226 8.54 -5.61 -11.22
C ARG A 226 7.19 -5.89 -10.55
N TYR A 227 6.15 -5.12 -10.92
CA TYR A 227 4.81 -5.32 -10.40
C TYR A 227 4.26 -6.73 -10.71
N LEU A 228 4.42 -7.19 -11.95
CA LEU A 228 3.97 -8.52 -12.38
C LEU A 228 4.72 -9.64 -11.64
N LEU A 229 6.03 -9.49 -11.46
CA LEU A 229 6.85 -10.47 -10.72
C LEU A 229 6.41 -10.55 -9.25
N ALA A 230 6.18 -9.42 -8.58
CA ALA A 230 5.66 -9.39 -7.22
C ALA A 230 4.29 -10.07 -7.13
N THR A 231 3.39 -9.75 -8.06
CA THR A 231 2.04 -10.33 -8.12
C THR A 231 2.11 -11.84 -8.39
N ARG A 232 3.03 -12.30 -9.25
CA ARG A 232 3.24 -13.73 -9.49
C ARG A 232 3.74 -14.46 -8.24
N GLY A 233 4.62 -13.79 -7.47
CA GLY A 233 5.07 -14.28 -6.15
C GLY A 233 3.92 -14.39 -5.15
N GLU A 234 3.05 -13.41 -5.08
CA GLU A 234 1.85 -13.45 -4.22
C GLU A 234 0.91 -14.60 -4.60
N ILE A 235 0.70 -14.83 -5.91
CA ILE A 235 -0.11 -15.94 -6.41
C ILE A 235 0.52 -17.29 -6.03
N ALA A 236 1.82 -17.47 -6.28
CA ALA A 236 2.56 -18.68 -5.93
C ALA A 236 2.54 -18.94 -4.41
N ALA A 237 2.73 -17.89 -3.61
CA ALA A 237 2.65 -17.98 -2.15
C ALA A 237 1.29 -18.49 -1.67
N ARG A 238 0.19 -18.04 -2.28
CA ARG A 238 -1.17 -18.46 -1.95
C ARG A 238 -1.50 -19.85 -2.47
N ALA A 239 -1.00 -20.22 -3.63
CA ALA A 239 -1.11 -21.56 -4.17
C ALA A 239 -0.32 -22.61 -3.35
N GLY A 240 0.62 -22.14 -2.52
CA GLY A 240 1.53 -23.01 -1.77
C GLY A 240 2.75 -23.45 -2.56
N ASP A 241 2.98 -22.85 -3.73
CA ASP A 241 4.09 -23.19 -4.62
C ASP A 241 5.45 -22.84 -3.97
N THR A 242 6.45 -23.63 -4.27
CA THR A 242 7.81 -23.45 -3.72
C THR A 242 8.63 -22.41 -4.47
N ASP A 243 8.21 -21.99 -5.65
CA ASP A 243 8.88 -21.01 -6.50
C ASP A 243 8.57 -19.55 -6.15
N ALA A 244 7.68 -19.32 -5.17
CA ALA A 244 7.31 -17.98 -4.72
C ALA A 244 8.54 -17.12 -4.34
N ASP A 245 9.56 -17.73 -3.71
CA ASP A 245 10.82 -17.08 -3.38
C ASP A 245 11.50 -16.44 -4.61
N GLN A 246 11.59 -17.19 -5.70
CA GLN A 246 12.26 -16.74 -6.92
C GLN A 246 11.55 -15.52 -7.53
N TRP A 247 10.21 -15.51 -7.50
CA TRP A 247 9.42 -14.42 -8.03
C TRP A 247 9.60 -13.13 -7.22
N PHE A 248 9.55 -13.22 -5.87
CA PHE A 248 9.79 -12.08 -5.00
C PHE A 248 11.22 -11.55 -5.14
N GLN A 249 12.23 -12.43 -5.16
CA GLN A 249 13.64 -12.05 -5.33
C GLN A 249 13.87 -11.35 -6.67
N ARG A 250 13.29 -11.86 -7.77
CA ARG A 250 13.37 -11.22 -9.09
C ARG A 250 12.72 -9.83 -9.09
N SER A 251 11.60 -9.65 -8.40
CA SER A 251 10.97 -8.34 -8.24
C SER A 251 11.88 -7.38 -7.46
N LEU A 252 12.46 -7.81 -6.35
CA LEU A 252 13.33 -6.99 -5.50
C LEU A 252 14.69 -6.71 -6.13
N ALA A 253 15.15 -7.51 -7.10
CA ALA A 253 16.42 -7.27 -7.78
C ALA A 253 16.46 -5.90 -8.50
N SER A 254 15.33 -5.39 -8.98
CA SER A 254 15.22 -4.08 -9.61
C SER A 254 14.85 -2.94 -8.65
N ALA A 255 14.25 -3.26 -7.49
CA ALA A 255 13.85 -2.29 -6.47
C ALA A 255 13.91 -2.93 -5.08
N PRO A 256 15.11 -2.96 -4.46
CA PRO A 256 15.32 -3.62 -3.17
C PRO A 256 14.51 -3.02 -2.01
N ASP A 257 14.05 -1.79 -2.16
CA ASP A 257 13.27 -1.02 -1.19
C ASP A 257 11.77 -0.95 -1.51
N ASP A 258 11.28 -1.75 -2.49
CA ASP A 258 9.85 -1.77 -2.81
C ASP A 258 9.02 -2.30 -1.63
N VAL A 259 8.38 -1.38 -0.92
CA VAL A 259 7.62 -1.63 0.32
C VAL A 259 6.57 -2.74 0.14
N ARG A 260 5.89 -2.75 -1.01
CA ARG A 260 4.85 -3.75 -1.31
C ARG A 260 5.45 -5.16 -1.39
N THR A 261 6.48 -5.32 -2.21
CA THR A 261 7.12 -6.61 -2.41
C THR A 261 7.76 -7.11 -1.12
N LEU A 262 8.47 -6.21 -0.39
CA LEU A 262 9.05 -6.55 0.92
C LEU A 262 7.98 -7.03 1.92
N ALA A 263 6.84 -6.35 2.01
CA ALA A 263 5.78 -6.74 2.91
C ALA A 263 5.14 -8.09 2.52
N ALA A 264 4.90 -8.32 1.23
CA ALA A 264 4.34 -9.57 0.72
C ALA A 264 5.32 -10.75 0.96
N TYR A 265 6.60 -10.54 0.65
CA TYR A 265 7.62 -11.55 0.85
C TYR A 265 7.86 -11.86 2.34
N ALA A 266 7.85 -10.84 3.21
CA ALA A 266 7.95 -11.03 4.64
C ALA A 266 6.78 -11.88 5.19
N ARG A 267 5.54 -11.63 4.75
CA ARG A 267 4.38 -12.46 5.13
C ARG A 267 4.55 -13.91 4.68
N TYR A 268 4.98 -14.11 3.43
CA TYR A 268 5.25 -15.46 2.90
C TYR A 268 6.31 -16.21 3.71
N LEU A 269 7.45 -15.58 4.00
CA LEU A 269 8.53 -16.18 4.79
C LEU A 269 8.05 -16.51 6.22
N ARG A 270 7.33 -15.58 6.86
CA ARG A 270 6.77 -15.80 8.20
C ARG A 270 5.79 -16.98 8.22
N ALA A 271 4.90 -17.08 7.25
CA ALA A 271 3.95 -18.17 7.14
C ALA A 271 4.66 -19.56 7.04
N ARG A 272 5.93 -19.59 6.62
CA ARG A 272 6.78 -20.78 6.55
C ARG A 272 7.75 -20.91 7.72
N GLY A 273 7.62 -20.07 8.76
CA GLY A 273 8.52 -20.10 9.93
C GLY A 273 9.93 -19.55 9.65
N ARG A 274 10.17 -19.00 8.46
CA ARG A 274 11.49 -18.47 8.03
C ARG A 274 11.75 -17.06 8.59
N ASN A 275 11.50 -16.87 9.87
CA ASN A 275 11.51 -15.57 10.52
C ASN A 275 12.91 -14.92 10.55
N ARG A 276 13.99 -15.71 10.62
CA ARG A 276 15.37 -15.18 10.57
C ARG A 276 15.69 -14.52 9.23
N GLU A 277 15.13 -15.05 8.15
CA GLU A 277 15.31 -14.47 6.81
C GLU A 277 14.57 -13.15 6.69
N VAL A 278 13.37 -13.04 7.28
CA VAL A 278 12.66 -11.75 7.39
C VAL A 278 13.50 -10.72 8.13
N LEU A 279 14.12 -11.10 9.26
CA LEU A 279 14.98 -10.19 10.02
C LEU A 279 16.20 -9.74 9.23
N GLY A 280 16.81 -10.63 8.44
CA GLY A 280 17.91 -10.29 7.53
C GLY A 280 17.45 -9.33 6.43
N MET A 281 16.35 -9.65 5.74
CA MET A 281 15.79 -8.83 4.67
C MET A 281 15.33 -7.45 5.18
N LEU A 282 14.74 -7.39 6.37
CA LEU A 282 14.25 -6.16 7.00
C LEU A 282 15.22 -5.62 8.08
N ALA A 283 16.53 -5.83 7.94
CA ALA A 283 17.51 -5.30 8.89
C ALA A 283 17.50 -3.76 8.93
N SER A 284 17.32 -3.13 7.75
CA SER A 284 17.19 -1.66 7.60
C SER A 284 16.09 -1.34 6.57
N PRO A 285 14.81 -1.62 6.90
CA PRO A 285 13.72 -1.46 5.94
C PRO A 285 13.36 0.03 5.77
N PRO A 286 12.67 0.38 4.68
CA PRO A 286 11.93 1.65 4.60
C PRO A 286 11.08 1.87 5.84
N ASP A 287 11.02 3.12 6.33
CA ASP A 287 10.33 3.45 7.58
C ASP A 287 8.80 3.53 7.38
N THR A 288 8.17 2.37 7.24
CA THR A 288 6.72 2.23 7.18
C THR A 288 6.20 1.35 8.31
N ASP A 289 4.99 1.65 8.82
CA ASP A 289 4.39 0.91 9.93
C ASP A 289 4.23 -0.58 9.60
N GLY A 290 3.83 -0.90 8.37
CA GLY A 290 3.65 -2.28 7.92
C GLY A 290 4.94 -3.09 7.91
N LEU A 291 6.07 -2.53 7.42
CA LEU A 291 7.37 -3.24 7.43
C LEU A 291 7.92 -3.37 8.85
N GLN A 292 7.77 -2.35 9.68
CA GLN A 292 8.18 -2.42 11.08
C GLN A 292 7.36 -3.47 11.84
N LEU A 293 6.06 -3.59 11.55
CA LEU A 293 5.22 -4.67 12.08
C LEU A 293 5.73 -6.04 11.63
N GLN A 294 6.00 -6.25 10.33
CA GLN A 294 6.54 -7.53 9.85
C GLN A 294 7.84 -7.91 10.55
N ARG A 295 8.72 -6.93 10.78
CA ARG A 295 9.97 -7.13 11.52
C ARG A 295 9.71 -7.51 12.98
N ALA A 296 8.80 -6.80 13.67
CA ALA A 296 8.44 -7.11 15.06
C ALA A 296 7.82 -8.50 15.22
N LEU A 297 6.93 -8.88 14.29
CA LEU A 297 6.31 -10.21 14.25
C LEU A 297 7.35 -11.31 14.05
N ALA A 298 8.29 -11.11 13.12
CA ALA A 298 9.36 -12.08 12.86
C ALA A 298 10.31 -12.19 14.05
N ALA A 299 10.68 -11.07 14.69
CA ALA A 299 11.54 -11.05 15.87
C ALA A 299 10.90 -11.78 17.05
N HIS A 300 9.62 -11.53 17.29
CA HIS A 300 8.85 -12.22 18.32
C HIS A 300 8.81 -13.74 18.08
N ALA A 301 8.48 -14.16 16.86
CA ALA A 301 8.39 -15.58 16.51
C ALA A 301 9.77 -16.29 16.47
N ALA A 302 10.86 -15.57 16.19
CA ALA A 302 12.22 -16.11 16.22
C ALA A 302 12.83 -16.11 17.64
N GLY A 303 12.20 -15.48 18.63
CA GLY A 303 12.76 -15.29 19.97
C GLY A 303 14.04 -14.45 19.95
N SER A 304 14.11 -13.42 19.05
CA SER A 304 15.32 -12.60 18.95
C SER A 304 15.51 -11.68 20.15
N ALA A 305 16.74 -11.32 20.47
CA ALA A 305 17.06 -10.53 21.65
C ALA A 305 16.42 -9.11 21.65
N ASP A 306 16.17 -8.57 20.46
CA ASP A 306 15.54 -7.25 20.26
C ASP A 306 14.01 -7.30 20.12
N ALA A 307 13.39 -8.50 20.22
CA ALA A 307 11.96 -8.69 19.98
C ALA A 307 11.10 -7.76 20.86
N GLN A 308 11.37 -7.68 22.15
CA GLN A 308 10.60 -6.81 23.05
C GLN A 308 10.71 -5.34 22.67
N GLN A 309 11.90 -4.89 22.28
CA GLN A 309 12.13 -3.51 21.84
C GLN A 309 11.35 -3.20 20.56
N LEU A 310 11.35 -4.11 19.59
CA LEU A 310 10.63 -3.94 18.32
C LEU A 310 9.12 -3.91 18.54
N VAL A 311 8.60 -4.81 19.39
CA VAL A 311 7.18 -4.83 19.77
C VAL A 311 6.76 -3.53 20.46
N ALA A 312 7.56 -3.06 21.43
CA ALA A 312 7.30 -1.79 22.12
C ALA A 312 7.40 -0.59 21.18
N SER A 313 8.33 -0.61 20.23
CA SER A 313 8.45 0.43 19.20
C SER A 313 7.21 0.50 18.33
N GLN A 314 6.70 -0.64 17.87
CA GLN A 314 5.47 -0.70 17.07
C GLN A 314 4.26 -0.17 17.85
N GLY A 315 4.13 -0.53 19.13
CA GLY A 315 3.06 -0.02 19.98
C GLY A 315 3.10 1.50 20.15
N ARG A 316 4.30 2.08 20.29
CA ARG A 316 4.46 3.56 20.33
C ARG A 316 4.04 4.23 19.03
N ARG A 317 4.31 3.60 17.87
CA ARG A 317 3.89 4.13 16.56
C ARG A 317 2.37 4.21 16.48
N TYR A 318 1.65 3.15 16.86
CA TYR A 318 0.19 3.16 16.89
C TYR A 318 -0.36 4.18 17.91
N ALA A 319 0.20 4.22 19.12
CA ALA A 319 -0.21 5.20 20.12
C ALA A 319 -0.02 6.66 19.63
N LEU A 320 1.09 6.94 18.95
CA LEU A 320 1.34 8.26 18.36
C LEU A 320 0.33 8.58 17.26
N ALA A 321 0.05 7.64 16.35
CA ALA A 321 -0.93 7.83 15.29
C ALA A 321 -2.30 8.20 15.86
N HIS A 322 -2.77 7.46 16.87
CA HIS A 322 -4.02 7.78 17.56
C HIS A 322 -3.99 9.15 18.26
N ALA A 323 -2.87 9.48 18.92
CA ALA A 323 -2.73 10.75 19.63
C ALA A 323 -2.77 11.98 18.70
N VAL A 324 -2.28 11.84 17.46
CA VAL A 324 -2.34 12.91 16.44
C VAL A 324 -3.58 12.84 15.56
N GLY A 325 -4.52 11.95 15.86
CA GLY A 325 -5.78 11.80 15.11
C GLY A 325 -5.63 11.15 13.73
N THR A 326 -4.50 10.47 13.46
CA THR A 326 -4.36 9.64 12.27
C THR A 326 -4.78 8.20 12.60
N GLN A 327 -5.37 7.52 11.62
CA GLN A 327 -5.80 6.14 11.81
C GLN A 327 -4.76 5.20 11.19
N PRO A 328 -4.14 4.30 11.99
CA PRO A 328 -3.32 3.22 11.46
C PRO A 328 -4.12 2.28 10.55
N GLU A 329 -3.42 1.49 9.74
CA GLU A 329 -4.06 0.40 9.02
C GLU A 329 -4.66 -0.59 10.02
N MET A 330 -5.99 -0.66 10.06
CA MET A 330 -6.73 -1.43 11.09
C MET A 330 -6.38 -2.91 11.08
N ARG A 331 -6.15 -3.49 9.91
CA ARG A 331 -5.72 -4.89 9.77
C ARG A 331 -4.37 -5.14 10.44
N ASP A 332 -3.41 -4.25 10.20
CA ASP A 332 -2.06 -4.39 10.75
C ASP A 332 -2.04 -4.15 12.26
N GLU A 333 -2.85 -3.23 12.76
CA GLU A 333 -3.02 -3.03 14.20
C GLU A 333 -3.74 -4.23 14.87
N ALA A 334 -4.74 -4.81 14.21
CA ALA A 334 -5.38 -6.02 14.69
C ALA A 334 -4.40 -7.21 14.77
N GLU A 335 -3.50 -7.35 13.76
CA GLU A 335 -2.43 -8.34 13.79
C GLU A 335 -1.47 -8.12 14.96
N TYR A 336 -1.10 -6.86 15.22
CA TYR A 336 -0.27 -6.49 16.38
C TYR A 336 -0.95 -6.87 17.70
N LEU A 337 -2.22 -6.52 17.86
CA LEU A 337 -2.99 -6.82 19.07
C LEU A 337 -3.12 -8.34 19.28
N LEU A 338 -3.47 -9.07 18.24
CA LEU A 338 -3.66 -10.51 18.31
C LEU A 338 -2.35 -11.24 18.63
N THR A 339 -1.31 -10.98 17.84
CA THR A 339 -0.10 -11.80 17.82
C THR A 339 0.94 -11.35 18.82
N LEU A 340 1.12 -10.04 19.02
CA LEU A 340 2.19 -9.49 19.86
C LEU A 340 1.71 -9.04 21.23
N ARG A 341 0.41 -8.76 21.39
CA ARG A 341 -0.17 -8.36 22.67
C ARG A 341 -1.01 -9.44 23.30
N GLY A 342 -1.44 -10.46 22.56
CA GLY A 342 -2.33 -11.51 23.04
C GLY A 342 -3.76 -11.01 23.35
N ASP A 343 -4.11 -9.79 22.87
CA ASP A 343 -5.43 -9.20 23.08
C ASP A 343 -6.38 -9.57 21.95
N ALA A 344 -6.91 -10.80 22.03
CA ALA A 344 -7.82 -11.33 21.03
C ALA A 344 -9.14 -10.54 20.94
N THR A 345 -9.61 -9.95 22.04
CA THR A 345 -10.87 -9.20 22.08
C THR A 345 -10.72 -7.89 21.31
N ALA A 346 -9.71 -7.09 21.64
CA ALA A 346 -9.44 -5.84 20.92
C ALA A 346 -9.10 -6.09 19.45
N ALA A 347 -8.35 -7.14 19.14
CA ALA A 347 -8.04 -7.55 17.79
C ALA A 347 -9.32 -7.87 16.98
N LEU A 348 -10.26 -8.61 17.57
CA LEU A 348 -11.54 -8.96 16.93
C LEU A 348 -12.39 -7.71 16.66
N GLU A 349 -12.50 -6.80 17.63
CA GLU A 349 -13.26 -5.56 17.45
C GLU A 349 -12.68 -4.71 16.30
N LEU A 350 -11.37 -4.62 16.22
CA LEU A 350 -10.70 -3.87 15.17
C LEU A 350 -10.83 -4.56 13.82
N ALA A 351 -10.66 -5.89 13.76
CA ALA A 351 -10.84 -6.67 12.54
C ALA A 351 -12.28 -6.59 12.01
N LEU A 352 -13.29 -6.58 12.88
CA LEU A 352 -14.69 -6.36 12.50
C LEU A 352 -14.94 -4.96 11.94
N ARG A 353 -14.30 -3.94 12.51
CA ARG A 353 -14.37 -2.57 11.95
C ARG A 353 -13.72 -2.50 10.59
N ASN A 354 -12.54 -3.11 10.44
CA ASN A 354 -11.84 -3.20 9.17
C ASN A 354 -12.67 -3.91 8.12
N PHE A 355 -13.26 -5.06 8.44
CA PHE A 355 -14.06 -5.86 7.51
C PHE A 355 -15.30 -5.12 6.96
N ARG A 356 -15.83 -4.13 7.68
CA ARG A 356 -16.89 -3.29 7.14
C ARG A 356 -16.44 -2.41 5.97
N GLN A 357 -15.16 -2.10 5.90
CA GLN A 357 -14.57 -1.19 4.92
C GLN A 357 -13.75 -1.92 3.86
N GLN A 358 -12.98 -2.93 4.26
CA GLN A 358 -12.04 -3.65 3.43
C GLN A 358 -12.25 -5.17 3.58
N ARG A 359 -12.12 -5.90 2.47
CA ARG A 359 -12.36 -7.35 2.42
C ARG A 359 -11.34 -8.04 1.51
N ASP A 360 -10.09 -7.66 1.64
CA ASP A 360 -8.99 -8.39 1.04
C ASP A 360 -8.77 -9.73 1.77
N VAL A 361 -8.00 -10.60 1.19
CA VAL A 361 -7.75 -11.94 1.76
C VAL A 361 -7.13 -11.83 3.15
N GLU A 362 -6.21 -10.90 3.34
CA GLU A 362 -5.57 -10.65 4.63
C GLU A 362 -6.55 -10.07 5.67
N ASP A 363 -7.56 -9.30 5.24
CA ASP A 363 -8.61 -8.78 6.12
C ASP A 363 -9.52 -9.90 6.61
N VAL A 364 -9.82 -10.86 5.72
CA VAL A 364 -10.57 -12.08 6.05
C VAL A 364 -9.77 -12.95 7.00
N ASP A 365 -8.48 -13.16 6.75
CA ASP A 365 -7.59 -13.97 7.57
C ASP A 365 -7.53 -13.45 9.01
N ILE A 366 -7.22 -12.17 9.20
CA ILE A 366 -7.13 -11.62 10.56
C ILE A 366 -8.47 -11.67 11.30
N LEU A 367 -9.60 -11.45 10.61
CA LEU A 367 -10.92 -11.56 11.23
C LEU A 367 -11.18 -12.98 11.71
N GLN A 368 -10.89 -14.00 10.90
CA GLN A 368 -11.09 -15.40 11.25
C GLN A 368 -10.20 -15.79 12.44
N ARG A 369 -8.90 -15.45 12.41
CA ARG A 369 -7.95 -15.75 13.48
C ARG A 369 -8.33 -15.05 14.79
N ALA A 370 -8.72 -13.78 14.72
CA ALA A 370 -9.14 -13.03 15.90
C ALA A 370 -10.44 -13.58 16.51
N ALA A 371 -11.43 -13.95 15.67
CA ALA A 371 -12.67 -14.56 16.15
C ALA A 371 -12.43 -15.92 16.82
N LEU A 372 -11.55 -16.75 16.26
CA LEU A 372 -11.15 -18.02 16.84
C LEU A 372 -10.45 -17.83 18.20
N ALA A 373 -9.47 -16.94 18.26
CA ALA A 373 -8.72 -16.66 19.49
C ALA A 373 -9.59 -16.04 20.58
N ALA A 374 -10.55 -15.18 20.21
CA ALA A 374 -11.53 -14.60 21.13
C ALA A 374 -12.67 -15.57 21.52
N LYS A 375 -12.70 -16.79 20.94
CA LYS A 375 -13.77 -17.78 21.11
C LYS A 375 -15.16 -17.25 20.74
N ARG A 376 -15.21 -16.43 19.68
CA ARG A 376 -16.42 -15.76 19.17
C ARG A 376 -16.71 -16.15 17.71
N PRO A 377 -17.01 -17.44 17.42
CA PRO A 377 -17.34 -17.87 16.06
C PRO A 377 -18.60 -17.17 15.49
N ASP A 378 -19.49 -16.72 16.36
CA ASP A 378 -20.68 -15.93 16.01
C ASP A 378 -20.32 -14.60 15.30
N ALA A 379 -19.18 -14.03 15.59
CA ALA A 379 -18.69 -12.80 14.95
C ALA A 379 -18.42 -12.97 13.44
N LEU A 380 -18.31 -14.22 12.95
CA LEU A 380 -18.08 -14.50 11.53
C LEU A 380 -19.35 -14.54 10.67
N ALA A 381 -20.54 -14.33 11.25
CA ALA A 381 -21.81 -14.39 10.50
C ALA A 381 -21.83 -13.42 9.31
N GLY A 382 -21.36 -12.18 9.47
CA GLY A 382 -21.25 -11.19 8.39
C GLY A 382 -20.26 -11.59 7.31
N LEU A 383 -19.15 -12.23 7.66
CA LEU A 383 -18.19 -12.78 6.70
C LEU A 383 -18.83 -13.90 5.88
N GLN A 384 -19.55 -14.80 6.49
CA GLN A 384 -20.23 -15.93 5.83
C GLN A 384 -21.32 -15.42 4.87
N GLU A 385 -22.10 -14.42 5.28
CA GLU A 385 -23.11 -13.80 4.45
C GLU A 385 -22.48 -13.11 3.22
N TRP A 386 -21.44 -12.30 3.44
CA TRP A 386 -20.72 -11.67 2.35
C TRP A 386 -20.13 -12.70 1.38
N ALA A 387 -19.48 -13.74 1.87
CA ALA A 387 -18.91 -14.78 1.02
C ALA A 387 -19.98 -15.48 0.17
N ARG A 388 -21.15 -15.80 0.74
CA ARG A 388 -22.28 -16.33 -0.01
C ARG A 388 -22.77 -15.35 -1.08
N SER A 389 -22.89 -14.06 -0.75
CA SER A 389 -23.33 -13.02 -1.70
C SER A 389 -22.37 -12.83 -2.87
N GLN A 390 -21.07 -13.12 -2.69
CA GLN A 390 -20.04 -13.00 -3.71
C GLN A 390 -19.67 -14.36 -4.35
N HIS A 391 -20.38 -15.44 -4.01
CA HIS A 391 -20.10 -16.80 -4.47
C HIS A 391 -18.68 -17.26 -4.17
N LEU A 392 -18.18 -16.95 -2.97
CA LEU A 392 -16.84 -17.29 -2.53
C LEU A 392 -16.86 -18.56 -1.65
N ASP A 393 -15.88 -19.42 -1.85
CA ASP A 393 -15.61 -20.57 -0.99
C ASP A 393 -14.52 -20.20 0.02
N LEU A 394 -14.94 -19.95 1.27
CA LEU A 394 -14.02 -19.58 2.36
C LEU A 394 -13.07 -20.73 2.76
N SER A 395 -13.36 -21.97 2.39
CA SER A 395 -12.44 -23.10 2.65
C SER A 395 -11.16 -23.02 1.81
N LYS A 396 -11.20 -22.28 0.71
CA LYS A 396 -10.05 -22.01 -0.18
C LYS A 396 -9.25 -20.79 0.26
N SER A 397 -9.81 -19.90 1.09
CA SER A 397 -9.06 -18.81 1.70
C SER A 397 -8.06 -19.42 2.67
N GLY A 398 -6.76 -19.12 2.53
CA GLY A 398 -5.60 -19.84 3.10
C GLY A 398 -5.56 -20.17 4.60
N VAL A 399 -6.62 -19.87 5.36
CA VAL A 399 -6.74 -20.15 6.80
C VAL A 399 -7.14 -21.58 7.11
N ALA A 400 -7.78 -22.29 6.18
CA ALA A 400 -8.23 -23.68 6.38
C ALA A 400 -7.14 -24.75 6.12
N ARG A 401 -5.91 -24.34 5.79
CA ARG A 401 -4.80 -25.25 5.43
C ARG A 401 -3.74 -25.36 6.55
N LYS A 402 -4.18 -25.52 7.81
CA LYS A 402 -3.31 -26.02 8.89
C LYS A 402 -3.92 -27.21 9.55
#